data_d5fd7b1b0c4d98abe71099572e1a36db
#
_entry.id   d5fd7b1b0c4d98abe71099572e1a36db
#
_cell.length_a   1.000
_cell.length_b   1.000
_cell.length_c   1.000
_cell.angle_alpha   90.00
_cell.angle_beta   90.00
_cell.angle_gamma   90.00
#
_symmetry.space_group_name_H-M   'P 1'
#
loop_
_entity.id
_entity.type
_entity.pdbx_description
1 polymer ?
#
loop_
_entity_poly.entity_id
_entity_poly.type
_entity_poly.pdbx_seq_one_letter_code
_entity_poly.pdbx_strand_id
1 'polypeptide(L)'
;EICACLVGSEMCIRDSYIAMKLSGTICTTVSGLSEGMFWDFKNNRVADFLMDYYGFDSSLIADIKPTFSEQGRVNAAAAAELGLKEGTPITYRAGDQPNNALSLNVFNPGEIASTAGTSGVVYGVNGEVNYDPKSRVNTFAHVNHAAGQTRLGVLLCINGTGILNSWVKRTVAPEGISYSDMNLLAAQAPIGSAGISILPFGNGAERMLENKETGCSIHGINFNQHGKQHIIRAAQEGIVFSFKYGIDIMEQMGIPVQKIHAGKANMFLSPLFRETLAGVTGAVIELYDTDGSVGAAKGAGIGVGIYLSLIHISEPTRHAQI
;
A
#
# COMPACT_ATOMS: atom_id res chain seq x y z
N GLU A 1 0.69 -6.66 -21.94
CA GLU A 1 1.36 -6.99 -20.66
C GLU A 1 1.53 -5.75 -19.79
N ILE A 2 0.44 -5.06 -19.59
CA ILE A 2 0.32 -3.81 -18.83
C ILE A 2 -0.25 -4.11 -17.43
N CYS A 3 -0.27 -5.38 -17.01
CA CYS A 3 -1.10 -5.86 -15.90
C CYS A 3 -0.66 -5.42 -14.50
N ALA A 4 0.60 -5.10 -14.27
CA ALA A 4 1.08 -4.73 -12.93
C ALA A 4 0.99 -3.22 -12.62
N CYS A 5 0.80 -2.38 -13.64
CA CYS A 5 0.68 -0.93 -13.47
C CYS A 5 -0.77 -0.43 -13.36
N LEU A 6 -1.74 -1.26 -13.69
CA LEU A 6 -3.16 -0.88 -13.79
C LEU A 6 -3.94 -1.04 -12.48
N VAL A 7 -3.41 -1.70 -11.47
CA VAL A 7 -4.16 -1.99 -10.23
C VAL A 7 -4.59 -0.69 -9.52
N GLY A 8 -3.73 0.32 -9.46
CA GLY A 8 -4.08 1.62 -8.88
C GLY A 8 -5.10 2.39 -9.72
N SER A 9 -4.91 2.48 -11.05
CA SER A 9 -5.79 3.23 -11.94
C SER A 9 -7.20 2.61 -12.05
N GLU A 10 -7.32 1.29 -12.04
CA GLU A 10 -8.62 0.61 -12.04
C GLU A 10 -9.43 0.93 -10.77
N MET A 11 -8.80 1.03 -9.62
CA MET A 11 -9.48 1.39 -8.36
C MET A 11 -10.00 2.82 -8.41
N CYS A 12 -9.24 3.77 -8.93
CA CYS A 12 -9.68 5.17 -9.10
C CYS A 12 -10.82 5.33 -10.10
N ILE A 13 -10.87 4.50 -11.13
CA ILE A 13 -12.01 4.47 -12.07
C ILE A 13 -13.24 3.95 -11.37
N ARG A 14 -13.13 2.91 -10.54
CA ARG A 14 -14.28 2.31 -9.84
C ARG A 14 -14.89 3.26 -8.82
N ASP A 15 -14.09 3.89 -7.98
CA ASP A 15 -14.61 4.81 -6.96
C ASP A 15 -15.25 6.04 -7.59
N SER A 16 -14.69 6.56 -8.69
CA SER A 16 -15.27 7.65 -9.46
C SER A 16 -16.62 7.25 -10.11
N TYR A 17 -16.68 6.04 -10.68
CA TYR A 17 -17.91 5.49 -11.23
C TYR A 17 -18.99 5.30 -10.16
N ILE A 18 -18.64 4.73 -9.01
CA ILE A 18 -19.58 4.52 -7.90
C ILE A 18 -20.11 5.88 -7.38
N ALA A 19 -19.22 6.86 -7.17
CA ALA A 19 -19.62 8.18 -6.73
C ALA A 19 -20.58 8.86 -7.74
N MET A 20 -20.29 8.74 -9.03
CA MET A 20 -21.18 9.22 -10.10
C MET A 20 -22.54 8.52 -10.07
N LYS A 21 -22.58 7.20 -9.92
CA LYS A 21 -23.84 6.45 -9.84
C LYS A 21 -24.66 6.83 -8.61
N LEU A 22 -24.02 7.08 -7.48
CA LEU A 22 -24.68 7.50 -6.25
C LEU A 22 -25.23 8.92 -6.32
N SER A 23 -24.54 9.85 -7.00
CA SER A 23 -24.86 11.28 -6.95
C SER A 23 -25.37 11.88 -8.27
N GLY A 24 -25.02 11.28 -9.40
CA GLY A 24 -25.16 11.90 -10.72
C GLY A 24 -24.08 12.95 -11.02
N THR A 25 -23.17 13.24 -10.09
CA THR A 25 -22.10 14.23 -10.26
C THR A 25 -20.84 13.57 -10.82
N ILE A 26 -20.24 14.17 -11.85
CA ILE A 26 -18.98 13.73 -12.44
C ILE A 26 -17.91 14.70 -11.98
N CYS A 27 -16.97 14.22 -11.15
CA CYS A 27 -15.81 14.97 -10.69
C CYS A 27 -14.65 14.03 -10.37
N THR A 28 -13.48 14.60 -10.21
CA THR A 28 -12.26 13.89 -9.83
C THR A 28 -11.50 14.61 -8.71
N THR A 29 -10.39 14.05 -8.27
CA THR A 29 -9.49 14.66 -7.28
C THR A 29 -8.07 14.65 -7.80
N VAL A 30 -7.17 15.47 -7.23
CA VAL A 30 -5.74 15.41 -7.55
C VAL A 30 -5.18 14.03 -7.26
N SER A 31 -5.62 13.35 -6.19
CA SER A 31 -5.25 11.96 -5.90
C SER A 31 -5.58 11.04 -7.07
N GLY A 32 -6.85 11.05 -7.53
CA GLY A 32 -7.28 10.24 -8.67
C GLY A 32 -6.53 10.54 -9.97
N LEU A 33 -6.36 11.83 -10.31
CA LEU A 33 -5.60 12.23 -11.51
C LEU A 33 -4.15 11.79 -11.44
N SER A 34 -3.52 11.87 -10.26
CA SER A 34 -2.12 11.49 -10.11
C SER A 34 -1.91 9.98 -10.25
N GLU A 35 -2.85 9.16 -9.81
CA GLU A 35 -2.82 7.71 -10.04
C GLU A 35 -3.00 7.37 -11.53
N GLY A 36 -3.82 8.14 -12.24
CA GLY A 36 -3.96 8.09 -13.69
C GLY A 36 -2.79 8.72 -14.46
N MET A 37 -1.77 9.25 -13.79
CA MET A 37 -0.61 9.95 -14.37
C MET A 37 -0.95 11.28 -15.06
N PHE A 38 -2.14 11.85 -14.85
CA PHE A 38 -2.57 13.11 -15.47
C PHE A 38 -2.36 14.34 -14.60
N TRP A 39 -1.55 14.25 -13.53
CA TRP A 39 -1.23 15.39 -12.68
C TRP A 39 0.26 15.73 -12.74
N ASP A 40 0.58 16.97 -13.09
CA ASP A 40 1.93 17.53 -13.08
C ASP A 40 2.22 18.17 -11.71
N PHE A 41 2.91 17.43 -10.85
CA PHE A 41 3.29 17.91 -9.51
C PHE A 41 4.22 19.10 -9.51
N LYS A 42 5.05 19.26 -10.55
CA LYS A 42 6.01 20.35 -10.64
C LYS A 42 5.32 21.68 -10.87
N ASN A 43 4.28 21.69 -11.70
CA ASN A 43 3.52 22.87 -12.06
C ASN A 43 2.15 22.94 -11.35
N ASN A 44 1.81 21.92 -10.54
CA ASN A 44 0.55 21.80 -9.78
C ASN A 44 -0.70 21.99 -10.66
N ARG A 45 -0.76 21.26 -11.78
CA ARG A 45 -1.84 21.32 -12.77
C ARG A 45 -2.01 19.97 -13.47
N VAL A 46 -3.05 19.87 -14.30
CA VAL A 46 -3.19 18.75 -15.23
C VAL A 46 -1.94 18.64 -16.12
N ALA A 47 -1.54 17.42 -16.41
CA ALA A 47 -0.36 17.12 -17.24
C ALA A 47 -0.70 17.30 -18.74
N ASP A 48 -0.92 18.55 -19.18
CA ASP A 48 -1.32 18.89 -20.54
C ASP A 48 -0.38 18.27 -21.58
N PHE A 49 0.92 18.22 -21.28
CA PHE A 49 1.91 17.62 -22.18
C PHE A 49 1.66 16.12 -22.45
N LEU A 50 1.06 15.39 -21.50
CA LEU A 50 0.65 13.99 -21.72
C LEU A 50 -0.65 13.93 -22.52
N MET A 51 -1.60 14.82 -22.21
CA MET A 51 -2.84 14.92 -22.97
C MET A 51 -2.55 15.17 -24.44
N ASP A 52 -1.70 16.18 -24.72
CA ASP A 52 -1.27 16.53 -26.09
C ASP A 52 -0.53 15.38 -26.77
N TYR A 53 0.39 14.71 -26.06
CA TYR A 53 1.18 13.60 -26.62
C TYR A 53 0.29 12.44 -27.07
N TYR A 54 -0.75 12.10 -26.29
CA TYR A 54 -1.68 11.02 -26.61
C TYR A 54 -2.90 11.46 -27.43
N GLY A 55 -3.02 12.76 -27.74
CA GLY A 55 -4.17 13.30 -28.47
C GLY A 55 -5.46 13.26 -27.69
N PHE A 56 -5.40 13.38 -26.35
CA PHE A 56 -6.59 13.45 -25.51
C PHE A 56 -7.11 14.86 -25.41
N ASP A 57 -8.43 15.03 -25.57
CA ASP A 57 -9.08 16.32 -25.38
C ASP A 57 -9.14 16.67 -23.88
N SER A 58 -8.84 17.92 -23.55
CA SER A 58 -8.87 18.40 -22.15
C SER A 58 -10.26 18.31 -21.51
N SER A 59 -11.35 18.27 -22.30
CA SER A 59 -12.71 18.08 -21.82
C SER A 59 -12.96 16.70 -21.18
N LEU A 60 -12.04 15.75 -21.38
CA LEU A 60 -12.07 14.44 -20.70
C LEU A 60 -11.73 14.53 -19.22
N ILE A 61 -11.09 15.61 -18.78
CA ILE A 61 -10.76 15.83 -17.38
C ILE A 61 -11.99 16.44 -16.69
N ALA A 62 -12.56 15.69 -15.76
CA ALA A 62 -13.70 16.13 -14.96
C ALA A 62 -13.29 17.23 -13.97
N ASP A 63 -14.30 17.94 -13.41
CA ASP A 63 -14.09 18.96 -12.37
C ASP A 63 -13.27 18.42 -11.21
N ILE A 64 -12.17 19.11 -10.88
CA ILE A 64 -11.25 18.70 -9.81
C ILE A 64 -11.77 19.24 -8.48
N LYS A 65 -12.03 18.35 -7.54
CA LYS A 65 -12.46 18.68 -6.18
C LYS A 65 -11.34 18.34 -5.16
N PRO A 66 -11.26 19.07 -4.04
CA PRO A 66 -10.39 18.66 -2.94
C PRO A 66 -10.75 17.26 -2.42
N THR A 67 -9.75 16.49 -1.99
CA THR A 67 -9.94 15.11 -1.52
C THR A 67 -10.95 15.01 -0.37
N PHE A 68 -10.90 15.94 0.58
CA PHE A 68 -11.82 16.03 1.71
C PHE A 68 -12.82 17.18 1.49
N SER A 69 -13.77 17.02 0.56
CA SER A 69 -14.80 18.01 0.28
C SER A 69 -16.05 17.36 -0.30
N GLU A 70 -17.14 18.08 -0.31
CA GLU A 70 -18.38 17.61 -0.95
C GLU A 70 -18.18 17.43 -2.46
N GLN A 71 -18.34 16.21 -2.93
CA GLN A 71 -18.15 15.78 -4.31
C GLN A 71 -19.47 15.41 -4.98
N GLY A 72 -20.55 15.42 -4.25
CA GLY A 72 -21.91 15.12 -4.67
C GLY A 72 -22.78 14.71 -3.49
N ARG A 73 -24.05 14.44 -3.76
CA ARG A 73 -25.01 13.94 -2.77
C ARG A 73 -25.77 12.76 -3.33
N VAL A 74 -26.08 11.80 -2.47
CA VAL A 74 -26.89 10.63 -2.84
C VAL A 74 -28.21 11.10 -3.45
N ASN A 75 -28.48 10.68 -4.69
CA ASN A 75 -29.70 11.02 -5.41
C ASN A 75 -30.86 10.09 -5.00
N ALA A 76 -32.10 10.48 -5.37
CA ALA A 76 -33.31 9.75 -5.01
C ALA A 76 -33.29 8.29 -5.51
N ALA A 77 -32.80 8.04 -6.73
CA ALA A 77 -32.75 6.69 -7.30
C ALA A 77 -31.80 5.77 -6.50
N ALA A 78 -30.59 6.22 -6.24
CA ALA A 78 -29.62 5.47 -5.44
C ALA A 78 -30.08 5.28 -3.98
N ALA A 79 -30.74 6.30 -3.42
CA ALA A 79 -31.31 6.22 -2.07
C ALA A 79 -32.36 5.10 -1.99
N ALA A 80 -33.28 5.04 -2.96
CA ALA A 80 -34.33 4.02 -3.02
C ALA A 80 -33.79 2.62 -3.27
N GLU A 81 -32.79 2.48 -4.18
CA GLU A 81 -32.21 1.17 -4.54
C GLU A 81 -31.37 0.56 -3.41
N LEU A 82 -30.61 1.40 -2.71
CA LEU A 82 -29.61 0.95 -1.72
C LEU A 82 -30.06 1.12 -0.27
N GLY A 83 -31.25 1.67 -0.02
CA GLY A 83 -31.73 1.95 1.33
C GLY A 83 -30.95 3.07 2.02
N LEU A 84 -30.36 4.00 1.26
CA LEU A 84 -29.62 5.13 1.77
C LEU A 84 -30.56 6.34 1.96
N LYS A 85 -30.10 7.29 2.77
CA LYS A 85 -30.83 8.57 2.91
C LYS A 85 -30.49 9.47 1.72
N GLU A 86 -31.50 9.94 0.99
CA GLU A 86 -31.37 10.95 -0.05
C GLU A 86 -30.68 12.21 0.51
N GLY A 87 -29.82 12.83 -0.29
CA GLY A 87 -29.09 14.03 0.08
C GLY A 87 -27.90 13.79 0.99
N THR A 88 -27.59 12.53 1.36
CA THR A 88 -26.37 12.22 2.11
C THR A 88 -25.14 12.68 1.31
N PRO A 89 -24.25 13.53 1.88
CA PRO A 89 -23.10 14.05 1.14
C PRO A 89 -22.03 12.96 0.94
N ILE A 90 -21.43 12.95 -0.25
CA ILE A 90 -20.24 12.16 -0.59
C ILE A 90 -19.06 13.12 -0.50
N THR A 91 -18.16 12.90 0.46
CA THR A 91 -17.21 13.93 0.88
C THR A 91 -15.74 13.48 0.92
N TYR A 92 -15.47 12.28 0.43
CA TYR A 92 -14.13 11.74 0.35
C TYR A 92 -14.03 10.75 -0.79
N ARG A 93 -12.91 10.82 -1.49
CA ARG A 93 -12.52 9.83 -2.49
C ARG A 93 -11.00 9.86 -2.66
N ALA A 94 -10.40 8.68 -2.62
CA ALA A 94 -8.98 8.47 -2.88
C ALA A 94 -8.76 7.05 -3.39
N GLY A 95 -7.62 6.79 -4.01
CA GLY A 95 -7.21 5.45 -4.36
C GLY A 95 -7.01 4.55 -3.13
N ASP A 96 -6.91 3.25 -3.37
CA ASP A 96 -6.84 2.24 -2.30
C ASP A 96 -5.61 2.42 -1.40
N GLN A 97 -4.44 2.69 -1.96
CA GLN A 97 -3.20 2.80 -1.19
C GLN A 97 -3.12 4.08 -0.36
N PRO A 98 -3.42 5.29 -0.89
CA PRO A 98 -3.55 6.49 -0.08
C PRO A 98 -4.61 6.36 1.02
N ASN A 99 -5.74 5.70 0.72
CA ASN A 99 -6.80 5.44 1.70
C ASN A 99 -6.35 4.44 2.80
N ASN A 100 -5.62 3.38 2.42
CA ASN A 100 -5.06 2.46 3.39
C ASN A 100 -4.04 3.15 4.31
N ALA A 101 -3.20 4.03 3.75
CA ALA A 101 -2.28 4.85 4.54
C ALA A 101 -3.02 5.78 5.51
N LEU A 102 -4.14 6.39 5.08
CA LEU A 102 -5.04 7.14 5.96
C LEU A 102 -5.55 6.27 7.12
N SER A 103 -5.98 5.03 6.84
CA SER A 103 -6.49 4.12 7.87
C SER A 103 -5.43 3.77 8.92
N LEU A 104 -4.16 3.72 8.51
CA LEU A 104 -2.99 3.42 9.32
C LEU A 104 -2.35 4.67 9.97
N ASN A 105 -2.99 5.83 9.88
CA ASN A 105 -2.49 7.10 10.41
C ASN A 105 -1.12 7.52 9.87
N VAL A 106 -0.91 7.31 8.57
CA VAL A 106 0.31 7.71 7.86
C VAL A 106 0.03 8.98 7.07
N PHE A 107 0.61 10.11 7.47
CA PHE A 107 0.33 11.44 6.93
C PHE A 107 1.58 12.29 6.67
N ASN A 108 2.66 12.00 7.36
CA ASN A 108 3.84 12.85 7.38
C ASN A 108 5.00 12.21 6.63
N PRO A 109 5.91 13.04 6.07
CA PRO A 109 7.13 12.53 5.47
C PRO A 109 7.92 11.65 6.44
N GLY A 110 8.38 10.49 5.92
CA GLY A 110 9.10 9.50 6.71
C GLY A 110 8.23 8.44 7.40
N GLU A 111 6.90 8.60 7.38
CA GLU A 111 5.99 7.55 7.83
C GLU A 111 5.69 6.57 6.69
N ILE A 112 5.63 5.29 7.02
CA ILE A 112 5.41 4.19 6.08
C ILE A 112 4.14 3.44 6.47
N ALA A 113 3.23 3.24 5.52
CA ALA A 113 2.17 2.25 5.62
C ALA A 113 2.64 0.96 4.93
N SER A 114 2.43 -0.19 5.56
CA SER A 114 2.84 -1.47 4.98
C SER A 114 1.74 -2.53 5.12
N THR A 115 1.59 -3.33 4.07
CA THR A 115 0.79 -4.53 4.08
C THR A 115 1.59 -5.71 3.55
N ALA A 116 1.32 -6.91 4.07
CA ALA A 116 2.02 -8.12 3.66
C ALA A 116 1.00 -9.26 3.48
N GLY A 117 0.06 -9.04 2.55
CA GLY A 117 -0.92 -10.01 2.09
C GLY A 117 -0.36 -10.95 1.03
N THR A 118 -1.16 -11.37 0.05
CA THR A 118 -0.70 -12.17 -1.10
C THR A 118 0.49 -11.49 -1.77
N SER A 119 0.37 -10.18 -2.06
CA SER A 119 1.47 -9.29 -2.40
C SER A 119 1.80 -8.40 -1.21
N GLY A 120 3.02 -7.88 -1.16
CA GLY A 120 3.45 -6.89 -0.19
C GLY A 120 3.34 -5.48 -0.75
N VAL A 121 3.09 -4.53 0.12
CA VAL A 121 3.09 -3.12 -0.20
C VAL A 121 3.91 -2.37 0.84
N VAL A 122 4.74 -1.47 0.36
CA VAL A 122 5.39 -0.42 1.14
C VAL A 122 4.98 0.91 0.53
N TYR A 123 4.35 1.75 1.34
CA TYR A 123 3.85 3.06 0.92
C TYR A 123 4.40 4.13 1.84
N GLY A 124 5.32 4.94 1.33
CA GLY A 124 5.97 6.01 2.09
C GLY A 124 5.46 7.39 1.72
N VAL A 125 5.37 8.30 2.69
CA VAL A 125 5.04 9.70 2.43
C VAL A 125 6.30 10.52 2.22
N ASN A 126 6.35 11.25 1.09
CA ASN A 126 7.42 12.20 0.76
C ASN A 126 6.89 13.64 0.84
N GLY A 127 7.70 14.55 1.37
CA GLY A 127 7.40 15.98 1.45
C GLY A 127 7.87 16.79 0.25
N GLU A 128 8.55 16.15 -0.70
CA GLU A 128 9.16 16.79 -1.87
C GLU A 128 8.72 16.14 -3.17
N VAL A 129 8.70 16.91 -4.25
CA VAL A 129 8.45 16.38 -5.60
C VAL A 129 9.69 15.65 -6.06
N ASN A 130 9.64 14.31 -5.98
CA ASN A 130 10.73 13.44 -6.38
C ASN A 130 10.18 12.18 -7.07
N TYR A 131 11.02 11.50 -7.86
CA TYR A 131 10.70 10.28 -8.55
C TYR A 131 11.91 9.35 -8.63
N ASP A 132 11.69 8.07 -8.75
CA ASP A 132 12.76 7.09 -9.00
C ASP A 132 13.12 7.08 -10.49
N PRO A 133 14.38 7.43 -10.87
CA PRO A 133 14.80 7.45 -12.28
C PRO A 133 14.67 6.11 -13.00
N LYS A 134 14.63 5.02 -12.25
CA LYS A 134 14.47 3.65 -12.78
C LYS A 134 13.02 3.18 -12.81
N SER A 135 12.07 4.03 -12.40
CA SER A 135 10.63 3.72 -12.36
C SER A 135 10.28 2.47 -11.55
N ARG A 136 11.05 2.18 -10.49
CA ARG A 136 10.85 1.01 -9.62
C ARG A 136 9.68 1.17 -8.64
N VAL A 137 9.23 2.39 -8.42
CA VAL A 137 8.10 2.77 -7.57
C VAL A 137 7.14 3.70 -8.31
N ASN A 138 5.93 3.84 -7.81
CA ASN A 138 4.97 4.85 -8.26
C ASN A 138 4.94 6.02 -7.28
N THR A 139 4.66 7.21 -7.78
CA THR A 139 4.47 8.41 -6.95
C THR A 139 3.11 9.03 -7.26
N PHE A 140 2.27 9.20 -6.21
CA PHE A 140 0.91 9.75 -6.31
C PHE A 140 0.73 10.91 -5.34
N ALA A 141 -0.34 11.69 -5.50
CA ALA A 141 -0.78 12.60 -4.46
C ALA A 141 -1.32 11.80 -3.26
N HIS A 142 -0.76 12.02 -2.08
CA HIS A 142 -1.33 11.47 -0.86
C HIS A 142 -2.64 12.19 -0.49
N VAL A 143 -3.48 11.59 0.36
CA VAL A 143 -4.81 12.13 0.70
C VAL A 143 -4.79 13.56 1.23
N ASN A 144 -3.72 13.96 1.92
CA ASN A 144 -3.52 15.30 2.48
C ASN A 144 -2.57 16.17 1.65
N HIS A 145 -2.33 15.82 0.39
CA HIS A 145 -1.63 16.69 -0.54
C HIS A 145 -2.47 17.93 -0.85
N ALA A 146 -1.86 19.12 -0.77
CA ALA A 146 -2.50 20.39 -1.08
C ALA A 146 -1.51 21.38 -1.71
N ALA A 147 -2.03 22.41 -2.35
CA ALA A 147 -1.21 23.51 -2.84
C ALA A 147 -0.46 24.16 -1.67
N GLY A 148 0.87 24.24 -1.80
CA GLY A 148 1.75 24.75 -0.72
C GLY A 148 2.12 23.75 0.37
N GLN A 149 1.57 22.54 0.35
CA GLN A 149 1.94 21.45 1.27
C GLN A 149 2.08 20.14 0.50
N THR A 150 3.27 19.91 -0.04
CA THR A 150 3.56 18.68 -0.79
C THR A 150 3.47 17.46 0.13
N ARG A 151 2.62 16.50 -0.23
CA ARG A 151 2.52 15.17 0.37
C ARG A 151 2.32 14.16 -0.75
N LEU A 152 3.36 13.44 -1.08
CA LEU A 152 3.34 12.42 -2.13
C LEU A 152 3.46 11.04 -1.51
N GLY A 153 2.60 10.14 -1.93
CA GLY A 153 2.71 8.74 -1.61
C GLY A 153 3.61 8.03 -2.61
N VAL A 154 4.67 7.42 -2.12
CA VAL A 154 5.57 6.58 -2.92
C VAL A 154 5.22 5.13 -2.67
N LEU A 155 4.72 4.46 -3.71
CA LEU A 155 4.21 3.10 -3.64
C LEU A 155 5.19 2.11 -4.25
N LEU A 156 5.54 1.10 -3.48
CA LEU A 156 6.25 -0.09 -3.93
C LEU A 156 5.40 -1.33 -3.69
N CYS A 157 5.23 -2.14 -4.74
CA CYS A 157 4.59 -3.46 -4.67
C CYS A 157 5.64 -4.55 -4.76
N ILE A 158 5.42 -5.65 -4.00
CA ILE A 158 6.28 -6.83 -3.94
C ILE A 158 5.39 -8.04 -4.18
N ASN A 159 5.49 -8.65 -5.37
CA ASN A 159 4.63 -9.77 -5.74
C ASN A 159 4.94 -11.05 -4.93
N GLY A 160 6.21 -11.26 -4.60
CA GLY A 160 6.70 -12.43 -3.90
C GLY A 160 6.58 -12.36 -2.37
N THR A 161 5.40 -12.08 -1.81
CA THR A 161 5.21 -11.94 -0.36
C THR A 161 4.44 -13.12 0.24
N GLY A 162 3.22 -12.93 0.67
CA GLY A 162 2.41 -13.97 1.31
C GLY A 162 2.11 -15.15 0.40
N ILE A 163 2.20 -14.97 -0.92
CA ILE A 163 2.08 -16.09 -1.87
C ILE A 163 3.21 -17.11 -1.67
N LEU A 164 4.45 -16.67 -1.42
CA LEU A 164 5.54 -17.57 -1.07
C LEU A 164 5.26 -18.26 0.27
N ASN A 165 4.84 -17.51 1.29
CA ASN A 165 4.52 -18.10 2.60
C ASN A 165 3.39 -19.14 2.51
N SER A 166 2.38 -18.87 1.68
CA SER A 166 1.29 -19.82 1.40
C SER A 166 1.78 -21.04 0.62
N TRP A 167 2.67 -20.85 -0.35
CA TRP A 167 3.28 -21.95 -1.09
C TRP A 167 4.10 -22.86 -0.15
N VAL A 168 4.94 -22.31 0.69
CA VAL A 168 5.72 -23.06 1.68
C VAL A 168 4.82 -23.81 2.65
N LYS A 169 3.70 -23.21 3.07
CA LYS A 169 2.71 -23.89 3.91
C LYS A 169 2.13 -25.14 3.25
N ARG A 170 1.81 -25.05 1.96
CA ARG A 170 1.19 -26.18 1.21
C ARG A 170 2.17 -27.27 0.82
N THR A 171 3.45 -26.93 0.58
CA THR A 171 4.41 -27.85 -0.05
C THR A 171 5.50 -28.34 0.89
N VAL A 172 5.88 -27.56 1.89
CA VAL A 172 7.00 -27.85 2.78
C VAL A 172 6.54 -28.16 4.21
N ALA A 173 5.62 -27.38 4.73
CA ALA A 173 5.15 -27.51 6.10
C ALA A 173 4.35 -28.82 6.31
N PRO A 174 4.19 -29.31 7.56
CA PRO A 174 3.31 -30.44 7.84
C PRO A 174 1.88 -30.19 7.37
N GLU A 175 1.24 -31.24 6.88
CA GLU A 175 -0.15 -31.17 6.42
C GLU A 175 -1.09 -30.68 7.54
N GLY A 176 -2.04 -29.82 7.21
CA GLY A 176 -3.00 -29.27 8.16
C GLY A 176 -2.48 -28.24 9.15
N ILE A 177 -1.19 -27.90 9.12
CA ILE A 177 -0.61 -26.94 10.05
C ILE A 177 -1.28 -25.55 9.96
N SER A 178 -1.55 -24.93 11.10
CA SER A 178 -1.98 -23.53 11.13
C SER A 178 -0.82 -22.57 10.81
N TYR A 179 -1.10 -21.32 10.40
CA TYR A 179 -0.04 -20.32 10.25
C TYR A 179 0.66 -20.00 11.58
N SER A 180 -0.07 -20.04 12.69
CA SER A 180 0.50 -19.84 14.03
C SER A 180 1.54 -20.92 14.35
N ASP A 181 1.18 -22.19 14.15
CA ASP A 181 2.08 -23.32 14.44
C ASP A 181 3.26 -23.35 13.44
N MET A 182 3.02 -22.95 12.19
CA MET A 182 4.09 -22.80 11.19
C MET A 182 5.09 -21.72 11.63
N ASN A 183 4.66 -20.62 12.22
CA ASN A 183 5.54 -19.60 12.78
C ASN A 183 6.33 -20.12 13.98
N LEU A 184 5.70 -20.90 14.87
CA LEU A 184 6.40 -21.56 15.98
C LEU A 184 7.45 -22.57 15.50
N LEU A 185 7.15 -23.31 14.43
CA LEU A 185 8.11 -24.22 13.80
C LEU A 185 9.29 -23.44 13.19
N ALA A 186 9.03 -22.34 12.49
CA ALA A 186 10.07 -21.47 11.93
C ALA A 186 10.99 -20.90 13.01
N ALA A 187 10.45 -20.56 14.18
CA ALA A 187 11.20 -20.00 15.30
C ALA A 187 12.22 -21.00 15.91
N GLN A 188 12.11 -22.28 15.62
CA GLN A 188 13.10 -23.30 16.04
C GLN A 188 14.39 -23.24 15.24
N ALA A 189 14.38 -22.64 14.05
CA ALA A 189 15.60 -22.42 13.28
C ALA A 189 16.31 -21.14 13.75
N PRO A 190 17.65 -21.06 13.71
CA PRO A 190 18.37 -19.86 14.07
C PRO A 190 18.12 -18.71 13.07
N ILE A 191 18.39 -17.47 13.49
CA ILE A 191 18.41 -16.29 12.61
C ILE A 191 19.36 -16.56 11.43
N GLY A 192 18.95 -16.21 10.22
CA GLY A 192 19.66 -16.52 8.98
C GLY A 192 19.51 -17.97 8.54
N SER A 193 18.57 -18.73 9.14
CA SER A 193 18.17 -20.08 8.72
C SER A 193 19.36 -21.05 8.53
N ALA A 194 20.42 -20.91 9.35
CA ALA A 194 21.68 -21.65 9.24
C ALA A 194 22.32 -21.56 7.82
N GLY A 195 22.14 -20.45 7.11
CA GLY A 195 22.73 -20.20 5.80
C GLY A 195 21.82 -20.48 4.59
N ILE A 196 20.57 -20.90 4.80
CA ILE A 196 19.60 -20.93 3.70
C ILE A 196 19.12 -19.50 3.41
N SER A 197 19.09 -19.13 2.14
CA SER A 197 18.41 -17.92 1.67
C SER A 197 17.43 -18.23 0.56
N ILE A 198 16.30 -17.50 0.56
CA ILE A 198 15.25 -17.64 -0.46
C ILE A 198 14.98 -16.27 -1.08
N LEU A 199 15.08 -16.20 -2.41
CA LEU A 199 14.62 -15.04 -3.18
C LEU A 199 13.13 -15.25 -3.51
N PRO A 200 12.22 -14.34 -3.09
CA PRO A 200 10.79 -14.62 -3.08
C PRO A 200 10.09 -14.34 -4.42
N PHE A 201 10.79 -14.08 -5.49
CA PHE A 201 10.27 -13.48 -6.73
C PHE A 201 9.64 -14.48 -7.71
N GLY A 202 8.95 -15.50 -7.20
CA GLY A 202 8.31 -16.55 -8.00
C GLY A 202 6.91 -16.24 -8.52
N ASN A 203 6.47 -14.97 -8.49
CA ASN A 203 5.13 -14.55 -8.90
C ASN A 203 5.15 -13.52 -10.04
N GLY A 204 6.00 -13.76 -11.05
CA GLY A 204 6.17 -12.89 -12.21
C GLY A 204 7.22 -11.80 -12.03
N ALA A 205 7.15 -10.80 -12.90
CA ALA A 205 8.09 -9.70 -12.92
C ALA A 205 7.92 -8.79 -11.69
N GLU A 206 9.05 -8.33 -11.16
CA GLU A 206 9.08 -7.39 -10.03
C GLU A 206 9.49 -5.99 -10.49
N ARG A 207 8.63 -5.02 -10.25
CA ARG A 207 8.92 -3.64 -10.63
C ARG A 207 10.16 -3.08 -9.93
N MET A 208 10.36 -3.40 -8.65
CA MET A 208 11.55 -3.00 -7.92
C MET A 208 12.85 -3.58 -8.49
N LEU A 209 12.77 -4.65 -9.29
CA LEU A 209 13.86 -5.22 -10.06
C LEU A 209 13.86 -4.78 -11.53
N GLU A 210 13.32 -3.59 -11.83
CA GLU A 210 13.23 -3.02 -13.17
C GLU A 210 12.44 -3.93 -14.14
N ASN A 211 11.34 -4.51 -13.64
CA ASN A 211 10.45 -5.44 -14.35
C ASN A 211 11.13 -6.75 -14.81
N LYS A 212 12.21 -7.16 -14.13
CA LYS A 212 12.84 -8.44 -14.41
C LYS A 212 12.04 -9.57 -13.77
N GLU A 213 11.88 -10.66 -14.53
CA GLU A 213 11.35 -11.92 -14.05
C GLU A 213 12.51 -12.82 -13.65
N THR A 214 12.84 -12.84 -12.36
CA THR A 214 14.01 -13.57 -11.82
C THR A 214 13.64 -14.94 -11.29
N GLY A 215 12.36 -15.18 -11.01
CA GLY A 215 11.89 -16.41 -10.37
C GLY A 215 12.23 -16.49 -8.87
N CYS A 216 11.68 -17.51 -8.22
CA CYS A 216 12.07 -17.88 -6.86
C CYS A 216 13.29 -18.79 -6.91
N SER A 217 14.21 -18.59 -5.99
CA SER A 217 15.37 -19.47 -5.84
C SER A 217 15.67 -19.74 -4.37
N ILE A 218 16.19 -20.94 -4.08
CA ILE A 218 16.60 -21.38 -2.76
C ILE A 218 18.09 -21.72 -2.81
N HIS A 219 18.86 -21.11 -1.96
CA HIS A 219 20.32 -21.27 -1.92
C HIS A 219 20.77 -21.80 -0.55
N GLY A 220 21.92 -22.47 -0.52
CA GLY A 220 22.60 -22.85 0.71
C GLY A 220 22.02 -24.09 1.42
N ILE A 221 21.15 -24.88 0.79
CA ILE A 221 20.60 -26.09 1.41
C ILE A 221 21.72 -27.14 1.62
N ASN A 222 21.80 -27.66 2.86
CA ASN A 222 22.60 -28.80 3.23
C ASN A 222 21.66 -29.90 3.78
N PHE A 223 21.58 -31.04 3.10
CA PHE A 223 20.64 -32.11 3.42
C PHE A 223 20.87 -32.77 4.78
N ASN A 224 22.06 -32.65 5.36
CA ASN A 224 22.41 -33.18 6.68
C ASN A 224 22.05 -32.22 7.83
N GLN A 225 21.78 -30.95 7.56
CA GLN A 225 21.62 -29.91 8.59
C GLN A 225 20.24 -29.29 8.57
N HIS A 226 19.61 -29.16 7.39
CA HIS A 226 18.44 -28.35 7.23
C HIS A 226 17.15 -29.17 7.16
N GLY A 227 16.21 -28.84 8.03
CA GLY A 227 14.84 -29.37 8.03
C GLY A 227 13.82 -28.32 7.63
N LYS A 228 12.55 -28.68 7.70
CA LYS A 228 11.40 -27.84 7.33
C LYS A 228 11.41 -26.47 8.01
N GLN A 229 11.78 -26.41 9.30
CA GLN A 229 11.87 -25.17 10.09
C GLN A 229 12.80 -24.16 9.47
N HIS A 230 13.93 -24.59 8.91
CA HIS A 230 14.89 -23.72 8.26
C HIS A 230 14.34 -23.14 6.95
N ILE A 231 13.68 -23.96 6.13
CA ILE A 231 13.07 -23.50 4.87
C ILE A 231 11.93 -22.50 5.15
N ILE A 232 11.08 -22.79 6.14
CA ILE A 232 9.97 -21.91 6.52
C ILE A 232 10.51 -20.56 7.01
N ARG A 233 11.55 -20.58 7.86
CA ARG A 233 12.20 -19.36 8.34
C ARG A 233 12.84 -18.58 7.20
N ALA A 234 13.63 -19.25 6.35
CA ALA A 234 14.28 -18.63 5.21
C ALA A 234 13.31 -17.96 4.25
N ALA A 235 12.11 -18.54 4.06
CA ALA A 235 11.07 -17.93 3.25
C ALA A 235 10.57 -16.60 3.86
N GLN A 236 10.31 -16.58 5.17
CA GLN A 236 9.88 -15.33 5.85
C GLN A 236 11.01 -14.29 5.86
N GLU A 237 12.25 -14.68 6.11
CA GLU A 237 13.40 -13.79 6.05
C GLU A 237 13.62 -13.25 4.64
N GLY A 238 13.48 -14.08 3.60
CA GLY A 238 13.58 -13.66 2.19
C GLY A 238 12.50 -12.64 1.79
N ILE A 239 11.28 -12.81 2.29
CA ILE A 239 10.21 -11.82 2.12
C ILE A 239 10.61 -10.50 2.82
N VAL A 240 11.11 -10.56 4.05
CA VAL A 240 11.57 -9.36 4.78
C VAL A 240 12.69 -8.64 4.03
N PHE A 241 13.66 -9.37 3.48
CA PHE A 241 14.74 -8.76 2.70
C PHE A 241 14.25 -8.08 1.42
N SER A 242 13.19 -8.58 0.81
CA SER A 242 12.57 -7.89 -0.32
C SER A 242 11.89 -6.57 0.10
N PHE A 243 11.26 -6.54 1.29
CA PHE A 243 10.77 -5.29 1.88
C PHE A 243 11.91 -4.31 2.18
N LYS A 244 13.02 -4.79 2.77
CA LYS A 244 14.19 -3.94 3.02
C LYS A 244 14.76 -3.36 1.74
N TYR A 245 14.88 -4.16 0.68
CA TYR A 245 15.34 -3.66 -0.62
C TYR A 245 14.43 -2.56 -1.17
N GLY A 246 13.11 -2.71 -1.03
CA GLY A 246 12.15 -1.67 -1.40
C GLY A 246 12.25 -0.41 -0.54
N ILE A 247 12.48 -0.58 0.76
CA ILE A 247 12.72 0.52 1.70
C ILE A 247 14.00 1.27 1.33
N ASP A 248 15.07 0.57 0.93
CA ASP A 248 16.32 1.20 0.48
C ASP A 248 16.10 2.09 -0.77
N ILE A 249 15.18 1.72 -1.66
CA ILE A 249 14.80 2.57 -2.79
C ILE A 249 14.13 3.85 -2.29
N MET A 250 13.26 3.77 -1.30
CA MET A 250 12.60 4.94 -0.71
C MET A 250 13.59 5.85 0.03
N GLU A 251 14.54 5.27 0.76
CA GLU A 251 15.61 6.01 1.43
C GLU A 251 16.49 6.77 0.41
N GLN A 252 16.79 6.16 -0.74
CA GLN A 252 17.50 6.82 -1.85
C GLN A 252 16.69 7.98 -2.43
N MET A 253 15.37 7.97 -2.30
CA MET A 253 14.47 9.06 -2.70
C MET A 253 14.30 10.13 -1.61
N GLY A 254 15.02 10.03 -0.49
CA GLY A 254 14.97 11.00 0.60
C GLY A 254 13.82 10.75 1.61
N ILE A 255 13.26 9.56 1.66
CA ILE A 255 12.24 9.17 2.64
C ILE A 255 12.92 8.40 3.78
N PRO A 256 13.26 9.03 4.91
CA PRO A 256 13.87 8.33 6.04
C PRO A 256 12.82 7.44 6.72
N VAL A 257 13.08 6.13 6.78
CA VAL A 257 12.13 5.18 7.36
C VAL A 257 12.39 5.02 8.86
N GLN A 258 11.55 5.64 9.69
CA GLN A 258 11.64 5.56 11.15
C GLN A 258 10.55 4.68 11.74
N LYS A 259 9.35 4.71 11.14
CA LYS A 259 8.19 3.96 11.59
C LYS A 259 7.48 3.28 10.45
N ILE A 260 7.08 2.05 10.69
CA ILE A 260 6.25 1.26 9.76
C ILE A 260 4.92 0.98 10.46
N HIS A 261 3.86 1.56 9.93
CA HIS A 261 2.50 1.33 10.39
C HIS A 261 1.89 0.19 9.56
N ALA A 262 1.36 -0.81 10.21
CA ALA A 262 0.79 -1.97 9.55
C ALA A 262 -0.53 -2.40 10.18
N GLY A 263 -1.42 -2.98 9.39
CA GLY A 263 -2.61 -3.64 9.89
C GLY A 263 -2.25 -4.92 10.66
N LYS A 264 -3.00 -5.22 11.72
CA LYS A 264 -2.88 -6.46 12.49
C LYS A 264 -3.45 -7.63 11.68
N ALA A 265 -2.79 -7.97 10.58
CA ALA A 265 -3.24 -8.96 9.61
C ALA A 265 -2.07 -9.64 8.86
N ASN A 266 -2.34 -10.75 8.21
CA ASN A 266 -1.43 -11.44 7.29
C ASN A 266 -0.05 -11.74 7.90
N MET A 267 1.05 -11.47 7.16
CA MET A 267 2.42 -11.72 7.64
C MET A 267 2.77 -10.93 8.90
N PHE A 268 2.15 -9.75 9.12
CA PHE A 268 2.35 -8.98 10.34
C PHE A 268 1.81 -9.66 11.61
N LEU A 269 1.05 -10.75 11.49
CA LEU A 269 0.71 -11.62 12.64
C LEU A 269 1.90 -12.49 13.09
N SER A 270 2.90 -12.72 12.25
CA SER A 270 4.10 -13.48 12.62
C SER A 270 5.07 -12.62 13.44
N PRO A 271 5.38 -12.98 14.71
CA PRO A 271 6.42 -12.30 15.48
C PRO A 271 7.78 -12.33 14.74
N LEU A 272 8.14 -13.48 14.17
CA LEU A 272 9.39 -13.65 13.42
C LEU A 272 9.49 -12.64 12.28
N PHE A 273 8.42 -12.46 11.50
CA PHE A 273 8.38 -11.49 10.40
C PHE A 273 8.62 -10.06 10.90
N ARG A 274 7.88 -9.66 11.96
CA ARG A 274 8.01 -8.31 12.53
C ARG A 274 9.39 -8.05 13.13
N GLU A 275 9.90 -8.97 13.94
CA GLU A 275 11.21 -8.85 14.58
C GLU A 275 12.34 -8.79 13.54
N THR A 276 12.26 -9.62 12.50
CA THR A 276 13.24 -9.58 11.41
C THR A 276 13.15 -8.25 10.65
N LEU A 277 11.93 -7.79 10.33
CA LEU A 277 11.75 -6.52 9.61
C LEU A 277 12.24 -5.33 10.44
N ALA A 278 11.89 -5.26 11.71
CA ALA A 278 12.39 -4.23 12.63
C ALA A 278 13.91 -4.27 12.75
N GLY A 279 14.49 -5.47 12.87
CA GLY A 279 15.95 -5.66 12.99
C GLY A 279 16.73 -5.21 11.76
N VAL A 280 16.23 -5.47 10.53
CA VAL A 280 16.96 -5.11 9.31
C VAL A 280 16.70 -3.67 8.85
N THR A 281 15.60 -3.06 9.27
CA THR A 281 15.25 -1.67 8.90
C THR A 281 15.65 -0.67 9.98
N GLY A 282 15.78 -1.11 11.23
CA GLY A 282 15.91 -0.22 12.39
C GLY A 282 14.62 0.56 12.71
N ALA A 283 13.51 0.28 12.02
CA ALA A 283 12.26 0.99 12.19
C ALA A 283 11.41 0.38 13.31
N VAL A 284 10.64 1.22 13.99
CA VAL A 284 9.60 0.78 14.91
C VAL A 284 8.37 0.32 14.11
N ILE A 285 7.86 -0.88 14.41
CA ILE A 285 6.64 -1.40 13.77
C ILE A 285 5.46 -1.17 14.71
N GLU A 286 4.48 -0.40 14.26
CA GLU A 286 3.23 -0.13 14.97
C GLU A 286 2.08 -0.89 14.29
N LEU A 287 1.34 -1.68 15.08
CA LEU A 287 0.21 -2.45 14.57
C LEU A 287 -1.12 -1.77 14.89
N TYR A 288 -1.98 -1.66 13.89
CA TYR A 288 -3.29 -1.05 13.98
C TYR A 288 -4.38 -2.08 13.70
N ASP A 289 -5.45 -2.04 14.48
CA ASP A 289 -6.67 -2.82 14.24
C ASP A 289 -7.62 -2.00 13.36
N THR A 290 -7.31 -1.96 12.07
CA THR A 290 -8.02 -1.13 11.08
C THR A 290 -7.90 -1.75 9.69
N ASP A 291 -8.75 -1.29 8.79
CA ASP A 291 -8.73 -1.61 7.37
C ASP A 291 -9.09 -0.39 6.50
N GLY A 292 -9.10 -0.58 5.18
CA GLY A 292 -9.42 0.48 4.24
C GLY A 292 -10.83 1.05 4.38
N SER A 293 -11.81 0.28 4.87
CA SER A 293 -13.19 0.75 5.07
C SER A 293 -13.28 1.76 6.21
N VAL A 294 -12.54 1.52 7.29
CA VAL A 294 -12.38 2.47 8.41
C VAL A 294 -11.70 3.74 7.93
N GLY A 295 -10.67 3.63 7.07
CA GLY A 295 -10.02 4.78 6.44
C GLY A 295 -11.00 5.61 5.62
N ALA A 296 -11.81 4.97 4.79
CA ALA A 296 -12.82 5.66 3.98
C ALA A 296 -13.88 6.37 4.84
N ALA A 297 -14.36 5.72 5.90
CA ALA A 297 -15.30 6.33 6.83
C ALA A 297 -14.70 7.55 7.57
N LYS A 298 -13.46 7.44 8.03
CA LYS A 298 -12.72 8.57 8.63
C LYS A 298 -12.54 9.72 7.63
N GLY A 299 -12.14 9.42 6.39
CA GLY A 299 -11.99 10.40 5.32
C GLY A 299 -13.29 11.13 5.02
N ALA A 300 -14.40 10.41 4.94
CA ALA A 300 -15.72 11.00 4.76
C ALA A 300 -16.11 11.91 5.95
N GLY A 301 -15.80 11.48 7.17
CA GLY A 301 -16.02 12.26 8.40
C GLY A 301 -15.24 13.57 8.43
N ILE A 302 -14.00 13.59 7.89
CA ILE A 302 -13.22 14.83 7.70
C ILE A 302 -13.91 15.75 6.72
N GLY A 303 -14.33 15.22 5.56
CA GLY A 303 -14.93 16.02 4.50
C GLY A 303 -16.27 16.68 4.86
N VAL A 304 -16.99 16.15 5.87
CA VAL A 304 -18.21 16.80 6.45
C VAL A 304 -17.93 17.56 7.73
N GLY A 305 -16.69 17.63 8.21
CA GLY A 305 -16.33 18.36 9.43
C GLY A 305 -16.70 17.67 10.74
N ILE A 306 -16.98 16.35 10.74
CA ILE A 306 -17.14 15.54 11.97
C ILE A 306 -15.80 15.48 12.69
N TYR A 307 -14.72 15.28 11.94
CA TYR A 307 -13.36 15.37 12.43
C TYR A 307 -12.74 16.69 11.94
N LEU A 308 -12.28 17.51 12.86
CA LEU A 308 -11.74 18.85 12.55
C LEU A 308 -10.35 18.81 11.90
N SER A 309 -9.64 17.70 12.02
CA SER A 309 -8.33 17.50 11.39
C SER A 309 -7.91 16.03 11.40
N LEU A 310 -6.87 15.70 10.64
CA LEU A 310 -6.24 14.37 10.62
C LEU A 310 -5.70 13.95 12.00
N ILE A 311 -5.36 14.89 12.87
CA ILE A 311 -4.87 14.62 14.22
C ILE A 311 -5.97 13.95 15.07
N HIS A 312 -7.23 14.35 14.92
CA HIS A 312 -8.35 13.77 15.68
C HIS A 312 -8.68 12.31 15.34
N ILE A 313 -8.17 11.81 14.20
CA ILE A 313 -8.35 10.40 13.80
C ILE A 313 -7.13 9.54 14.11
N SER A 314 -6.05 10.15 14.59
CA SER A 314 -4.75 9.49 14.79
C SER A 314 -4.55 8.94 16.22
N GLU A 315 -5.58 8.91 17.06
CA GLU A 315 -5.44 8.25 18.36
C GLU A 315 -5.19 6.75 18.15
N PRO A 316 -4.00 6.25 18.53
CA PRO A 316 -3.74 4.82 18.43
C PRO A 316 -4.69 4.10 19.39
N THR A 317 -5.43 3.13 18.88
CA THR A 317 -5.92 2.06 19.73
C THR A 317 -4.66 1.42 20.32
N ARG A 318 -4.37 1.73 21.59
CA ARG A 318 -3.19 1.27 22.32
C ARG A 318 -3.13 -0.25 22.29
N HIS A 319 -2.36 -0.84 21.38
CA HIS A 319 -1.93 -2.25 21.48
C HIS A 319 -0.60 -2.47 20.77
N ALA A 320 0.38 -2.83 21.61
CA ALA A 320 1.68 -3.41 21.29
C ALA A 320 2.69 -2.52 20.53
N GLN A 321 3.43 -1.76 21.29
CA GLN A 321 4.82 -1.42 20.95
C GLN A 321 5.67 -2.70 21.12
N ILE A 322 6.40 -3.10 20.12
CA ILE A 322 7.47 -4.10 20.18
C ILE A 322 8.78 -3.42 19.80
#